data_ac63e245b0fd509b375e63109917b0aa
#
_entry.id   ac63e245b0fd509b375e63109917b0aa
#
_cell.length_a   1.000
_cell.length_b   1.000
_cell.length_c   1.000
_cell.angle_alpha   90.00
_cell.angle_beta   90.00
_cell.angle_gamma   90.00
#
_symmetry.space_group_name_H-M   'P 1'
#
loop_
_entity.id
_entity.type
_entity.pdbx_description
1 polymer ?
#
loop_
_entity_poly.entity_id
_entity_poly.type
_entity_poly.pdbx_seq_one_letter_code
_entity_poly.pdbx_strand_id
1 'polypeptide(L)'
;MLTATNIHKYYGQLWVLKGVDLAIRKGEIVSIVGPSGSGKSTLLHILGTLDRPSSGDVFVREQRIDFLNDRQVAVFRNRHIGFVFQFHHLLPEFTALENVCIPGWLSTKNKTAVKDRAVELLRMLGLSHRMENKPSQLSGGEQ
;
A
#
# COMPACT_ATOMS: atom_id res chain seq x y z
N MET A 1 15.76 -2.62 0.39
CA MET A 1 16.24 -1.29 0.03
C MET A 1 15.25 -0.72 -0.97
N LEU A 2 14.88 0.55 -0.82
CA LEU A 2 14.06 1.31 -1.77
C LEU A 2 14.87 2.56 -2.15
N THR A 3 14.93 2.87 -3.43
CA THR A 3 15.64 4.05 -3.93
C THR A 3 14.75 4.76 -4.94
N ALA A 4 14.63 6.06 -4.79
CA ALA A 4 13.97 6.97 -5.72
C ALA A 4 14.99 8.04 -6.13
N THR A 5 15.14 8.27 -7.43
CA THR A 5 16.14 9.19 -7.95
C THR A 5 15.48 10.18 -8.88
N ASN A 6 15.68 11.46 -8.58
CA ASN A 6 15.22 12.59 -9.38
C ASN A 6 13.73 12.51 -9.72
N ILE A 7 12.89 12.21 -8.73
CA ILE A 7 11.46 12.02 -8.92
C ILE A 7 10.76 13.36 -9.18
N HIS A 8 10.12 13.45 -10.32
CA HIS A 8 9.25 14.55 -10.69
C HIS A 8 7.80 14.06 -10.82
N LYS A 9 6.85 14.89 -10.43
CA LYS A 9 5.42 14.62 -10.64
C LYS A 9 4.67 15.88 -11.01
N TYR A 10 3.94 15.78 -12.11
CA TYR A 10 3.04 16.81 -12.61
C TYR A 10 1.62 16.30 -12.65
N TYR A 11 0.66 17.16 -12.30
CA TYR A 11 -0.77 16.99 -12.56
C TYR A 11 -1.22 18.16 -13.42
N GLY A 12 -1.33 17.95 -14.74
CA GLY A 12 -1.50 19.02 -15.68
C GLY A 12 -0.36 20.05 -15.59
N GLN A 13 -0.69 21.30 -15.24
CA GLN A 13 0.32 22.35 -15.07
C GLN A 13 0.91 22.43 -13.65
N LEU A 14 0.35 21.68 -12.70
CA LEU A 14 0.82 21.69 -11.31
C LEU A 14 2.03 20.79 -11.14
N TRP A 15 3.19 21.39 -10.82
CA TRP A 15 4.42 20.67 -10.54
C TRP A 15 4.53 20.38 -9.04
N VAL A 16 4.23 19.14 -8.64
CA VAL A 16 4.11 18.72 -7.24
C VAL A 16 5.45 18.24 -6.67
N LEU A 17 6.15 17.36 -7.39
CA LEU A 17 7.48 16.89 -6.98
C LEU A 17 8.54 17.41 -7.96
N LYS A 18 9.63 17.95 -7.41
CA LYS A 18 10.62 18.76 -8.14
C LYS A 18 12.02 18.17 -8.01
N GLY A 19 12.22 16.92 -8.40
CA GLY A 19 13.52 16.25 -8.34
C GLY A 19 13.81 15.73 -6.93
N VAL A 20 12.96 14.82 -6.41
CA VAL A 20 13.13 14.24 -5.08
C VAL A 20 14.02 13.02 -5.16
N ASP A 21 15.06 13.00 -4.33
CA ASP A 21 15.95 11.84 -4.12
C ASP A 21 15.69 11.26 -2.73
N LEU A 22 15.59 9.92 -2.65
CA LEU A 22 15.38 9.19 -1.41
C LEU A 22 15.99 7.80 -1.50
N ALA A 23 16.68 7.38 -0.44
CA ALA A 23 17.17 6.02 -0.27
C ALA A 23 16.78 5.51 1.12
N ILE A 24 16.13 4.34 1.17
CA ILE A 24 15.70 3.68 2.41
C ILE A 24 16.34 2.30 2.45
N ARG A 25 17.06 2.01 3.54
CA ARG A 25 17.72 0.73 3.78
C ARG A 25 16.77 -0.27 4.41
N LYS A 26 17.12 -1.54 4.38
CA LYS A 26 16.35 -2.59 5.07
C LYS A 26 16.34 -2.32 6.58
N GLY A 27 15.15 -2.35 7.19
CA GLY A 27 14.95 -2.11 8.62
C GLY A 27 14.95 -0.64 9.04
N GLU A 28 15.10 0.28 8.10
CA GLU A 28 15.06 1.72 8.38
C GLU A 28 13.62 2.22 8.47
N ILE A 29 13.38 3.13 9.42
CA ILE A 29 12.12 3.87 9.57
C ILE A 29 12.39 5.31 9.13
N VAL A 30 11.63 5.78 8.14
CA VAL A 30 11.78 7.11 7.57
C VAL A 30 10.48 7.90 7.74
N SER A 31 10.57 9.13 8.22
CA SER A 31 9.46 10.08 8.28
C SER A 31 9.60 11.13 7.18
N ILE A 32 8.51 11.37 6.44
CA ILE A 32 8.41 12.46 5.46
C ILE A 32 7.59 13.58 6.10
N VAL A 33 8.24 14.71 6.38
CA VAL A 33 7.64 15.87 7.04
C VAL A 33 7.56 17.06 6.09
N GLY A 34 6.64 17.98 6.37
CA GLY A 34 6.47 19.21 5.58
C GLY A 34 5.04 19.75 5.67
N PRO A 35 4.79 20.97 5.17
CA PRO A 35 3.48 21.60 5.21
C PRO A 35 2.43 20.82 4.38
N SER A 36 1.14 21.15 4.58
CA SER A 36 0.07 20.60 3.74
C SER A 36 0.30 21.00 2.28
N GLY A 37 0.01 20.10 1.36
CA GLY A 37 0.20 20.35 -0.07
C GLY A 37 1.65 20.19 -0.58
N SER A 38 2.64 19.87 0.26
CA SER A 38 4.04 19.75 -0.16
C SER A 38 4.37 18.46 -0.95
N GLY A 39 3.38 17.64 -1.29
CA GLY A 39 3.59 16.43 -2.09
C GLY A 39 3.93 15.17 -1.32
N LYS A 40 3.85 15.15 0.04
CA LYS A 40 4.17 13.97 0.86
C LYS A 40 3.38 12.73 0.46
N SER A 41 2.05 12.85 0.36
CA SER A 41 1.19 11.74 -0.04
C SER A 41 1.46 11.31 -1.49
N THR A 42 1.73 12.26 -2.38
CA THR A 42 2.12 11.96 -3.76
C THR A 42 3.40 11.14 -3.83
N LEU A 43 4.42 11.53 -3.05
CA LEU A 43 5.66 10.77 -2.96
C LEU A 43 5.40 9.36 -2.40
N LEU A 44 4.64 9.23 -1.31
CA LEU A 44 4.28 7.93 -0.74
C LEU A 44 3.50 7.05 -1.74
N HIS A 45 2.59 7.63 -2.53
CA HIS A 45 1.86 6.89 -3.56
C HIS A 45 2.80 6.39 -4.67
N ILE A 46 3.78 7.19 -5.07
CA ILE A 46 4.78 6.78 -6.08
C ILE A 46 5.67 5.67 -5.51
N LEU A 47 6.22 5.84 -4.30
CA LEU A 47 7.05 4.83 -3.64
C LEU A 47 6.28 3.53 -3.38
N GLY A 48 4.99 3.64 -3.08
CA GLY A 48 4.06 2.53 -2.90
C GLY A 48 3.48 1.96 -4.19
N THR A 49 3.89 2.46 -5.35
CA THR A 49 3.39 2.00 -6.66
C THR A 49 1.89 2.21 -6.91
N LEU A 50 1.25 3.13 -6.18
CA LEU A 50 -0.14 3.53 -6.42
C LEU A 50 -0.26 4.58 -7.52
N ASP A 51 0.82 5.35 -7.74
CA ASP A 51 0.94 6.32 -8.81
C ASP A 51 2.32 6.18 -9.48
N ARG A 52 2.46 6.70 -10.67
CA ARG A 52 3.72 6.71 -11.42
C ARG A 52 4.37 8.08 -11.35
N PRO A 53 5.70 8.16 -11.25
CA PRO A 53 6.39 9.43 -11.45
C PRO A 53 6.19 9.91 -12.88
N SER A 54 6.23 11.22 -13.09
CA SER A 54 6.27 11.80 -14.45
C SER A 54 7.65 11.64 -15.08
N SER A 55 8.71 11.66 -14.25
CA SER A 55 10.07 11.29 -14.60
C SER A 55 10.87 10.95 -13.34
N GLY A 56 12.04 10.36 -13.52
CA GLY A 56 12.87 9.80 -12.46
C GLY A 56 12.68 8.30 -12.31
N ASP A 57 13.47 7.69 -11.45
CA ASP A 57 13.59 6.24 -11.34
C ASP A 57 13.20 5.76 -9.93
N VAL A 58 12.44 4.67 -9.85
CA VAL A 58 12.11 4.01 -8.57
C VAL A 58 12.59 2.56 -8.59
N PHE A 59 13.39 2.20 -7.61
CA PHE A 59 13.88 0.83 -7.41
C PHE A 59 13.44 0.28 -6.07
N VAL A 60 12.94 -0.95 -6.05
CA VAL A 60 12.68 -1.72 -4.83
C VAL A 60 13.40 -3.05 -4.94
N ARG A 61 14.29 -3.36 -3.99
CA ARG A 61 15.13 -4.57 -4.00
C ARG A 61 15.86 -4.77 -5.35
N GLU A 62 16.47 -3.73 -5.87
CA GLU A 62 17.20 -3.75 -7.16
C GLU A 62 16.31 -3.86 -8.40
N GLN A 63 15.01 -4.08 -8.24
CA GLN A 63 14.07 -4.10 -9.35
C GLN A 63 13.57 -2.69 -9.64
N ARG A 64 13.73 -2.25 -10.88
CA ARG A 64 13.17 -0.99 -11.36
C ARG A 64 11.66 -1.13 -11.57
N ILE A 65 10.87 -0.27 -10.90
CA ILE A 65 9.43 -0.42 -10.82
C ILE A 65 8.69 0.41 -11.88
N ASP A 66 9.23 1.57 -12.23
CA ASP A 66 8.61 2.52 -13.16
C ASP A 66 8.46 1.97 -14.58
N PHE A 67 9.26 0.98 -14.98
CA PHE A 67 9.14 0.28 -16.28
C PHE A 67 8.14 -0.87 -16.31
N LEU A 68 7.64 -1.30 -15.17
CA LEU A 68 6.67 -2.40 -15.13
C LEU A 68 5.32 -1.96 -15.73
N ASN A 69 4.66 -2.85 -16.46
CA ASN A 69 3.28 -2.63 -16.87
C ASN A 69 2.32 -2.75 -15.68
N ASP A 70 1.07 -2.29 -15.83
CA ASP A 70 0.12 -2.21 -14.72
C ASP A 70 -0.15 -3.55 -14.04
N ARG A 71 -0.20 -4.65 -14.81
CA ARG A 71 -0.37 -6.01 -14.26
C ARG A 71 0.83 -6.43 -13.42
N GLN A 72 2.03 -6.16 -13.90
CA GLN A 72 3.26 -6.47 -13.16
C GLN A 72 3.38 -5.64 -11.88
N VAL A 73 3.06 -4.33 -11.96
CA VAL A 73 3.04 -3.43 -10.80
C VAL A 73 2.03 -3.92 -9.77
N ALA A 74 0.81 -4.32 -10.18
CA ALA A 74 -0.21 -4.83 -9.27
C ALA A 74 0.24 -6.11 -8.55
N VAL A 75 0.86 -7.05 -9.27
CA VAL A 75 1.44 -8.28 -8.69
C VAL A 75 2.58 -7.94 -7.73
N PHE A 76 3.47 -7.03 -8.13
CA PHE A 76 4.59 -6.60 -7.31
C PHE A 76 4.10 -5.95 -6.01
N ARG A 77 3.18 -4.99 -6.10
CA ARG A 77 2.56 -4.32 -4.94
C ARG A 77 1.92 -5.32 -3.99
N ASN A 78 1.10 -6.23 -4.51
CA ASN A 78 0.43 -7.24 -3.70
C ASN A 78 1.41 -8.10 -2.86
N ARG A 79 2.60 -8.38 -3.40
CA ARG A 79 3.58 -9.28 -2.76
C ARG A 79 4.62 -8.57 -1.87
N HIS A 80 4.88 -7.30 -2.12
CA HIS A 80 6.06 -6.63 -1.56
C HIS A 80 5.76 -5.34 -0.79
N ILE A 81 4.55 -4.78 -0.90
CA ILE A 81 4.20 -3.50 -0.30
C ILE A 81 2.95 -3.66 0.55
N GLY A 82 3.01 -3.18 1.79
CA GLY A 82 1.85 -3.00 2.66
C GLY A 82 1.55 -1.52 2.84
N PHE A 83 0.27 -1.18 2.86
CA PHE A 83 -0.21 0.17 3.14
C PHE A 83 -1.00 0.22 4.42
N VAL A 84 -0.80 1.28 5.19
CA VAL A 84 -1.70 1.73 6.23
C VAL A 84 -2.20 3.11 5.80
N PHE A 85 -3.49 3.22 5.54
CA PHE A 85 -4.11 4.46 5.07
C PHE A 85 -4.71 5.25 6.24
N GLN A 86 -4.87 6.56 6.06
CA GLN A 86 -5.58 7.42 7.00
C GLN A 86 -7.07 7.05 7.11
N PHE A 87 -7.68 6.62 6.00
CA PHE A 87 -9.02 6.06 5.94
C PHE A 87 -8.91 4.57 5.63
N HIS A 88 -9.75 3.77 6.23
CA HIS A 88 -9.59 2.30 6.24
C HIS A 88 -9.77 1.63 4.87
N HIS A 89 -10.55 2.26 3.96
CA HIS A 89 -10.84 1.75 2.61
C HIS A 89 -11.40 0.32 2.58
N LEU A 90 -12.09 -0.09 3.67
CA LEU A 90 -12.74 -1.37 3.73
C LEU A 90 -13.94 -1.40 2.79
N LEU A 91 -14.17 -2.54 2.15
CA LEU A 91 -15.34 -2.75 1.32
C LEU A 91 -16.55 -3.03 2.23
N PRO A 92 -17.58 -2.17 2.21
CA PRO A 92 -18.69 -2.24 3.18
C PRO A 92 -19.60 -3.46 3.00
N GLU A 93 -19.57 -4.07 1.81
CA GLU A 93 -20.35 -5.28 1.51
C GLU A 93 -19.77 -6.55 2.13
N PHE A 94 -18.47 -6.55 2.41
CA PHE A 94 -17.73 -7.69 2.94
C PHE A 94 -17.58 -7.64 4.46
N THR A 95 -17.47 -8.80 5.08
CA THR A 95 -17.14 -8.95 6.51
C THR A 95 -15.68 -8.57 6.77
N ALA A 96 -15.29 -8.41 8.04
CA ALA A 96 -13.90 -8.19 8.44
C ALA A 96 -12.99 -9.30 7.91
N LEU A 97 -13.42 -10.56 8.05
CA LEU A 97 -12.66 -11.70 7.54
C LEU A 97 -12.47 -11.65 6.02
N GLU A 98 -13.55 -11.36 5.29
CA GLU A 98 -13.49 -11.25 3.82
C GLU A 98 -12.59 -10.11 3.36
N ASN A 99 -12.67 -8.93 4.00
CA ASN A 99 -11.79 -7.80 3.71
C ASN A 99 -10.31 -8.19 3.88
N VAL A 100 -9.95 -8.90 4.95
CA VAL A 100 -8.59 -9.39 5.17
C VAL A 100 -8.17 -10.44 4.13
N CYS A 101 -9.13 -11.24 3.61
CA CYS A 101 -8.86 -12.24 2.59
C CYS A 101 -8.58 -11.66 1.20
N ILE A 102 -9.12 -10.49 0.85
CA ILE A 102 -9.06 -9.92 -0.52
C ILE A 102 -7.64 -9.90 -1.10
N PRO A 103 -6.61 -9.35 -0.44
CA PRO A 103 -5.26 -9.35 -0.98
C PRO A 103 -4.72 -10.76 -1.27
N GLY A 104 -5.05 -11.72 -0.40
CA GLY A 104 -4.68 -13.12 -0.58
C GLY A 104 -5.36 -13.77 -1.78
N TRP A 105 -6.67 -13.53 -1.97
CA TRP A 105 -7.41 -14.06 -3.12
C TRP A 105 -6.90 -13.54 -4.47
N LEU A 106 -6.37 -12.31 -4.48
CA LEU A 106 -5.73 -11.75 -5.67
C LEU A 106 -4.37 -12.39 -5.98
N SER A 107 -3.69 -12.97 -4.98
CA SER A 107 -2.35 -13.53 -5.13
C SER A 107 -2.32 -15.04 -5.39
N THR A 108 -3.32 -15.79 -4.94
CA THR A 108 -3.36 -17.25 -5.04
C THR A 108 -4.78 -17.79 -5.25
N LYS A 109 -4.86 -18.99 -5.90
CA LYS A 109 -6.10 -19.74 -6.05
C LYS A 109 -6.47 -20.56 -4.81
N ASN A 110 -5.57 -20.74 -3.86
CA ASN A 110 -5.83 -21.52 -2.63
C ASN A 110 -6.61 -20.69 -1.62
N LYS A 111 -7.93 -20.65 -1.78
CA LYS A 111 -8.84 -19.86 -0.93
C LYS A 111 -8.84 -20.32 0.53
N THR A 112 -8.67 -21.61 0.79
CA THR A 112 -8.65 -22.18 2.14
C THR A 112 -7.45 -21.64 2.92
N ALA A 113 -6.25 -21.75 2.36
CA ALA A 113 -5.03 -21.22 3.01
C ALA A 113 -5.10 -19.71 3.26
N VAL A 114 -5.71 -18.95 2.34
CA VAL A 114 -5.94 -17.51 2.53
C VAL A 114 -6.87 -17.26 3.72
N LYS A 115 -7.99 -18.00 3.82
CA LYS A 115 -8.94 -17.86 4.92
C LYS A 115 -8.30 -18.23 6.26
N ASP A 116 -7.57 -19.34 6.32
CA ASP A 116 -6.87 -19.77 7.54
C ASP A 116 -5.88 -18.70 8.02
N ARG A 117 -5.11 -18.12 7.10
CA ARG A 117 -4.19 -17.03 7.43
C ARG A 117 -4.91 -15.76 7.88
N ALA A 118 -6.02 -15.39 7.26
CA ALA A 118 -6.83 -14.26 7.66
C ALA A 118 -7.41 -14.43 9.07
N VAL A 119 -7.91 -15.62 9.40
CA VAL A 119 -8.37 -15.97 10.74
C VAL A 119 -7.26 -15.85 11.78
N GLU A 120 -6.06 -16.34 11.46
CA GLU A 120 -4.90 -16.21 12.33
C GLU A 120 -4.55 -14.74 12.61
N LEU A 121 -4.49 -13.90 11.55
CA LEU A 121 -4.19 -12.48 11.68
C LEU A 121 -5.22 -11.74 12.55
N LEU A 122 -6.51 -11.98 12.32
CA LEU A 122 -7.57 -11.37 13.14
C LEU A 122 -7.51 -11.82 14.61
N ARG A 123 -7.14 -13.09 14.87
CA ARG A 123 -6.90 -13.57 16.24
C ARG A 123 -5.73 -12.86 16.91
N MET A 124 -4.63 -12.67 16.20
CA MET A 124 -3.45 -11.94 16.71
C MET A 124 -3.77 -10.50 17.10
N LEU A 125 -4.73 -9.88 16.41
CA LEU A 125 -5.22 -8.53 16.70
C LEU A 125 -6.36 -8.48 17.72
N GLY A 126 -6.77 -9.63 18.31
CA GLY A 126 -7.88 -9.70 19.27
C GLY A 126 -9.27 -9.58 18.66
N LEU A 127 -9.38 -9.67 17.33
CA LEU A 127 -10.63 -9.46 16.57
C LEU A 127 -11.39 -10.76 16.24
N SER A 128 -11.13 -11.86 16.97
CA SER A 128 -11.79 -13.15 16.74
C SER A 128 -13.31 -13.07 16.78
N HIS A 129 -13.85 -12.23 17.65
CA HIS A 129 -15.29 -12.04 17.86
C HIS A 129 -15.93 -11.09 16.84
N ARG A 130 -15.13 -10.49 15.96
CA ARG A 130 -15.55 -9.51 14.94
C ARG A 130 -15.46 -10.01 13.50
N MET A 131 -15.01 -11.24 13.29
CA MET A 131 -14.71 -11.79 11.96
C MET A 131 -15.87 -11.67 10.96
N GLU A 132 -17.09 -11.93 11.45
CA GLU A 132 -18.31 -11.91 10.63
C GLU A 132 -19.01 -10.53 10.61
N ASN A 133 -18.47 -9.53 11.32
CA ASN A 133 -19.01 -8.19 11.33
C ASN A 133 -18.64 -7.43 10.06
N LYS A 134 -19.55 -6.60 9.55
CA LYS A 134 -19.29 -5.65 8.48
C LYS A 134 -18.59 -4.40 9.00
N PRO A 135 -17.89 -3.62 8.16
CA PRO A 135 -17.23 -2.38 8.58
C PRO A 135 -18.10 -1.42 9.39
N SER A 136 -19.38 -1.28 9.02
CA SER A 136 -20.34 -0.43 9.74
C SER A 136 -20.65 -0.88 11.18
N GLN A 137 -20.28 -2.09 11.54
CA GLN A 137 -20.48 -2.70 12.86
C GLN A 137 -19.19 -2.70 13.71
N LEU A 138 -18.11 -2.18 13.16
CA LEU A 138 -16.80 -2.08 13.80
C LEU A 138 -16.57 -0.65 14.30
N SER A 139 -15.92 -0.52 15.44
CA SER A 139 -15.41 0.77 15.90
C SER A 139 -14.26 1.25 15.01
N GLY A 140 -13.93 2.55 15.05
CA GLY A 140 -12.82 3.10 14.26
C GLY A 140 -11.46 2.49 14.59
N GLY A 141 -11.27 1.95 15.79
CA GLY A 141 -10.05 1.23 16.17
C GLY A 141 -10.04 -0.25 15.77
N GLU A 142 -11.20 -0.82 15.43
CA GLU A 142 -11.35 -2.20 14.94
C GLU A 142 -11.30 -2.27 13.40
N GLN A 143 -11.45 -1.13 12.73
CA GLN A 143 -11.33 -0.99 11.28
C GLN A 143 -9.88 -0.80 10.86
#